data_f995bc153bfa3c6c10db2f4bdb361cad
#
_entry.id   f995bc153bfa3c6c10db2f4bdb361cad
#
_cell.length_a   1.000
_cell.length_b   1.000
_cell.length_c   1.000
_cell.angle_alpha   90.00
_cell.angle_beta   90.00
_cell.angle_gamma   90.00
#
_symmetry.space_group_name_H-M   'P 1'
#
loop_
_entity.id
_entity.type
_entity.pdbx_description
1 polymer ?
#
loop_
_entity_poly.entity_id
_entity_poly.type
_entity_poly.pdbx_seq_one_letter_code
_entity_poly.pdbx_strand_id
1 'polypeptide(L)'
;MEVKPHPDFMKAGKIAARVLSLVGSEIKPGVKVIRICQLAEKKILEFGATGIAFPCNISIDAEAAHYTSPHGDTKQFPDKGLVKIDIGAHVNGHISDTAITVDLDGSYEKYIEAAKGALYAAIEVAVPDISLGDVGKAIEKTIKGYGLKPVHQLTGHQLKPWNLHAGKNVPNIGMKLTGKMRLGETYAIEPFATNGNGTIKSGPNAYIFSNNLQNRKKLDSHTLRVRNIARKSFGSLPWASRWIHSKSGEIDVETAIQKLQRAGAIHGYSVLYEGKNGMVSQFEHSIFLSEKGAIVSTRRDNETL
;
A
#
# COMPACT_ATOMS: atom_id res chain seq x y z
N MET A 1 2.41 -33.26 -3.13
CA MET A 1 1.83 -32.35 -4.15
C MET A 1 2.49 -30.99 -3.97
N GLU A 2 2.96 -30.37 -5.07
CA GLU A 2 3.57 -29.04 -5.04
C GLU A 2 2.55 -27.98 -4.58
N VAL A 3 2.92 -27.14 -3.61
CA VAL A 3 2.07 -26.08 -3.11
C VAL A 3 2.10 -24.90 -4.08
N LYS A 4 0.94 -24.58 -4.68
CA LYS A 4 0.81 -23.55 -5.73
C LYS A 4 0.01 -22.35 -5.24
N PRO A 5 0.30 -21.13 -5.75
CA PRO A 5 -0.51 -19.97 -5.45
C PRO A 5 -1.93 -20.11 -5.99
N HIS A 6 -2.90 -19.56 -5.28
CA HIS A 6 -4.28 -19.52 -5.76
C HIS A 6 -4.36 -18.75 -7.09
N PRO A 7 -5.10 -19.24 -8.11
CA PRO A 7 -5.21 -18.55 -9.41
C PRO A 7 -5.69 -17.10 -9.29
N ASP A 8 -6.62 -16.81 -8.37
CA ASP A 8 -7.15 -15.46 -8.16
C ASP A 8 -6.10 -14.52 -7.56
N PHE A 9 -5.18 -15.02 -6.72
CA PHE A 9 -4.03 -14.23 -6.22
C PHE A 9 -3.11 -13.83 -7.38
N MET A 10 -2.78 -14.77 -8.25
CA MET A 10 -1.95 -14.49 -9.43
C MET A 10 -2.64 -13.55 -10.41
N LYS A 11 -3.96 -13.70 -10.60
CA LYS A 11 -4.76 -12.81 -11.45
C LYS A 11 -4.81 -11.39 -10.88
N ALA A 12 -5.06 -11.23 -9.57
CA ALA A 12 -5.04 -9.94 -8.90
C ALA A 12 -3.69 -9.24 -9.05
N GLY A 13 -2.59 -9.97 -8.87
CA GLY A 13 -1.23 -9.47 -9.04
C GLY A 13 -0.95 -8.96 -10.45
N LYS A 14 -1.29 -9.73 -11.48
CA LYS A 14 -1.12 -9.33 -12.89
C LYS A 14 -1.93 -8.07 -13.22
N ILE A 15 -3.16 -7.97 -12.72
CA ILE A 15 -3.99 -6.77 -12.91
C ILE A 15 -3.31 -5.56 -12.26
N ALA A 16 -2.89 -5.65 -11.00
CA ALA A 16 -2.26 -4.55 -10.30
C ALA A 16 -0.95 -4.13 -10.97
N ALA A 17 -0.09 -5.08 -11.35
CA ALA A 17 1.17 -4.79 -12.07
C ALA A 17 0.93 -4.01 -13.37
N ARG A 18 -0.04 -4.45 -14.17
CA ARG A 18 -0.41 -3.78 -15.42
C ARG A 18 -0.95 -2.37 -15.20
N VAL A 19 -1.83 -2.20 -14.19
CA VAL A 19 -2.36 -0.88 -13.83
C VAL A 19 -1.25 0.02 -13.35
N LEU A 20 -0.37 -0.47 -12.47
CA LEU A 20 0.73 0.32 -11.91
C LEU A 20 1.67 0.85 -13.00
N SER A 21 2.04 0.01 -13.99
CA SER A 21 2.83 0.43 -15.15
C SER A 21 2.14 1.52 -15.96
N LEU A 22 0.82 1.36 -16.21
CA LEU A 22 0.04 2.32 -16.97
C LEU A 22 -0.05 3.67 -16.23
N VAL A 23 -0.44 3.67 -14.94
CA VAL A 23 -0.67 4.93 -14.22
C VAL A 23 0.64 5.61 -13.81
N GLY A 24 1.72 4.84 -13.62
CA GLY A 24 3.05 5.39 -13.36
C GLY A 24 3.54 6.29 -14.51
N SER A 25 3.25 5.93 -15.77
CA SER A 25 3.60 6.75 -16.94
C SER A 25 2.77 8.05 -17.09
N GLU A 26 1.63 8.12 -16.41
CA GLU A 26 0.76 9.30 -16.38
C GLU A 26 1.10 10.31 -15.27
N ILE A 27 2.02 9.95 -14.36
CA ILE A 27 2.50 10.83 -13.29
C ILE A 27 3.47 11.85 -13.92
N LYS A 28 3.01 13.10 -14.05
CA LYS A 28 3.76 14.21 -14.67
C LYS A 28 3.49 15.49 -13.91
N PRO A 29 4.43 16.45 -13.90
CA PRO A 29 4.22 17.77 -13.32
C PRO A 29 2.89 18.42 -13.75
N GLY A 30 2.21 19.06 -12.79
CA GLY A 30 0.94 19.77 -13.02
C GLY A 30 -0.30 18.86 -13.14
N VAL A 31 -0.15 17.54 -13.27
CA VAL A 31 -1.28 16.62 -13.27
C VAL A 31 -1.88 16.53 -11.87
N LYS A 32 -3.22 16.58 -11.76
CA LYS A 32 -3.90 16.46 -10.47
C LYS A 32 -3.77 15.04 -9.90
N VAL A 33 -3.41 14.93 -8.62
CA VAL A 33 -3.24 13.64 -7.91
C VAL A 33 -4.54 12.82 -7.93
N ILE A 34 -5.68 13.48 -7.73
CA ILE A 34 -7.00 12.81 -7.76
C ILE A 34 -7.28 12.12 -9.11
N ARG A 35 -6.82 12.69 -10.23
CA ARG A 35 -6.98 12.08 -11.56
C ARG A 35 -6.27 10.73 -11.64
N ILE A 36 -5.07 10.63 -11.09
CA ILE A 36 -4.29 9.39 -11.11
C ILE A 36 -4.91 8.35 -10.16
N CYS A 37 -5.33 8.76 -8.95
CA CYS A 37 -6.06 7.88 -8.04
C CYS A 37 -7.30 7.27 -8.73
N GLN A 38 -8.14 8.10 -9.35
CA GLN A 38 -9.35 7.66 -10.03
C GLN A 38 -9.05 6.79 -11.25
N LEU A 39 -8.01 7.12 -12.01
CA LEU A 39 -7.57 6.32 -13.16
C LEU A 39 -7.13 4.91 -12.73
N ALA A 40 -6.28 4.81 -11.69
CA ALA A 40 -5.82 3.53 -11.16
C ALA A 40 -7.01 2.66 -10.71
N GLU A 41 -7.89 3.23 -9.89
CA GLU A 41 -9.05 2.54 -9.35
C GLU A 41 -10.02 2.06 -10.46
N LYS A 42 -10.24 2.90 -11.46
CA LYS A 42 -11.05 2.53 -12.64
C LYS A 42 -10.40 1.40 -13.43
N LYS A 43 -9.09 1.48 -13.70
CA LYS A 43 -8.36 0.48 -14.48
C LYS A 43 -8.25 -0.87 -13.76
N ILE A 44 -8.14 -0.91 -12.45
CA ILE A 44 -8.21 -2.16 -11.67
C ILE A 44 -9.51 -2.92 -11.99
N LEU A 45 -10.64 -2.23 -11.98
CA LEU A 45 -11.95 -2.84 -12.29
C LEU A 45 -12.08 -3.20 -13.78
N GLU A 46 -11.67 -2.31 -14.69
CA GLU A 46 -11.71 -2.55 -16.15
C GLU A 46 -10.86 -3.76 -16.56
N PHE A 47 -9.75 -4.03 -15.88
CA PHE A 47 -8.91 -5.19 -16.18
C PHE A 47 -9.39 -6.48 -15.52
N GLY A 48 -10.56 -6.45 -14.89
CA GLY A 48 -11.29 -7.63 -14.42
C GLY A 48 -10.96 -8.08 -13.00
N ALA A 49 -10.50 -7.16 -12.14
CA ALA A 49 -10.52 -7.39 -10.70
C ALA A 49 -11.96 -7.41 -10.17
N THR A 50 -12.22 -8.19 -9.13
CA THR A 50 -13.52 -8.19 -8.44
C THR A 50 -13.70 -6.90 -7.64
N GLY A 51 -12.60 -6.28 -7.20
CA GLY A 51 -12.61 -5.01 -6.50
C GLY A 51 -11.23 -4.45 -6.23
N ILE A 52 -11.22 -3.28 -5.61
CA ILE A 52 -10.03 -2.56 -5.17
C ILE A 52 -9.72 -3.03 -3.74
N ALA A 53 -8.48 -3.47 -3.48
CA ALA A 53 -8.11 -3.99 -2.16
C ALA A 53 -7.96 -2.86 -1.11
N PHE A 54 -7.49 -1.70 -1.54
CA PHE A 54 -7.41 -0.45 -0.77
C PHE A 54 -7.33 0.76 -1.72
N PRO A 55 -7.63 1.98 -1.27
CA PRO A 55 -7.57 3.18 -2.11
C PRO A 55 -6.17 3.38 -2.70
N CYS A 56 -6.09 3.81 -3.95
CA CYS A 56 -4.81 4.20 -4.54
C CYS A 56 -4.14 5.27 -3.67
N ASN A 57 -2.96 4.94 -3.12
CA ASN A 57 -2.13 5.85 -2.34
C ASN A 57 -1.16 6.55 -3.28
N ILE A 58 -1.04 7.89 -3.16
CA ILE A 58 -0.05 8.68 -3.88
C ILE A 58 0.62 9.65 -2.91
N SER A 59 1.83 9.32 -2.49
CA SER A 59 2.59 10.07 -1.50
C SER A 59 3.78 10.77 -2.16
N ILE A 60 3.97 12.07 -1.88
CA ILE A 60 4.99 12.91 -2.52
C ILE A 60 6.11 13.21 -1.53
N ASP A 61 7.36 13.06 -1.95
CA ASP A 61 8.57 13.41 -1.21
C ASP A 61 8.60 12.82 0.21
N ALA A 62 8.48 13.66 1.23
CA ALA A 62 8.50 13.27 2.64
C ALA A 62 7.19 12.62 3.13
N GLU A 63 6.10 12.70 2.36
CA GLU A 63 4.94 11.85 2.61
C GLU A 63 5.36 10.40 2.35
N ALA A 64 5.42 9.58 3.38
CA ALA A 64 5.90 8.21 3.24
C ALA A 64 4.81 7.27 2.71
N ALA A 65 3.59 7.36 3.26
CA ALA A 65 2.47 6.49 2.91
C ALA A 65 1.11 7.09 3.31
N HIS A 66 0.03 6.42 2.92
CA HIS A 66 -1.36 6.63 3.33
C HIS A 66 -2.00 7.94 2.82
N TYR A 67 -1.37 8.67 1.90
CA TYR A 67 -2.08 9.75 1.24
C TYR A 67 -2.87 9.19 0.06
N THR A 68 -4.17 9.41 0.07
CA THR A 68 -5.05 9.29 -1.10
C THR A 68 -5.82 10.59 -1.25
N SER A 69 -6.06 11.03 -2.49
CA SER A 69 -6.79 12.29 -2.73
C SER A 69 -8.16 12.28 -2.08
N PRO A 70 -8.49 13.26 -1.21
CA PRO A 70 -9.84 13.43 -0.70
C PRO A 70 -10.82 13.93 -1.78
N HIS A 71 -12.09 14.05 -1.42
CA HIS A 71 -13.09 14.68 -2.30
C HIS A 71 -12.74 16.17 -2.52
N GLY A 72 -12.79 16.60 -3.78
CA GLY A 72 -12.47 17.99 -4.14
C GLY A 72 -10.99 18.37 -4.07
N ASP A 73 -10.09 17.40 -3.97
CA ASP A 73 -8.64 17.63 -3.92
C ASP A 73 -8.13 18.37 -5.17
N THR A 74 -7.37 19.43 -4.94
CA THR A 74 -6.74 20.24 -5.99
C THR A 74 -5.24 20.01 -6.11
N LYS A 75 -4.65 19.13 -5.27
CA LYS A 75 -3.23 18.83 -5.24
C LYS A 75 -2.73 18.34 -6.61
N GLN A 76 -1.61 18.91 -7.06
CA GLN A 76 -0.93 18.56 -8.31
C GLN A 76 0.46 18.02 -8.01
N PHE A 77 1.00 17.24 -8.95
CA PHE A 77 2.40 16.84 -8.86
C PHE A 77 3.31 18.05 -9.07
N PRO A 78 4.38 18.16 -8.26
CA PRO A 78 5.38 19.22 -8.42
C PRO A 78 6.23 19.01 -9.68
N ASP A 79 7.05 20.01 -10.03
CA ASP A 79 7.94 19.92 -11.19
C ASP A 79 9.09 18.93 -10.99
N LYS A 80 9.45 18.65 -9.73
CA LYS A 80 10.52 17.72 -9.33
C LYS A 80 10.18 17.02 -8.03
N GLY A 81 10.81 15.86 -7.79
CA GLY A 81 10.66 15.10 -6.56
C GLY A 81 10.30 13.64 -6.79
N LEU A 82 10.02 12.92 -5.71
CA LEU A 82 9.65 11.50 -5.71
C LEU A 82 8.16 11.32 -5.47
N VAL A 83 7.50 10.56 -6.33
CA VAL A 83 6.09 10.21 -6.19
C VAL A 83 5.96 8.70 -6.01
N LYS A 84 5.56 8.27 -4.81
CA LYS A 84 5.17 6.88 -4.53
C LYS A 84 3.73 6.69 -4.96
N ILE A 85 3.49 5.67 -5.78
CA ILE A 85 2.16 5.18 -6.10
C ILE A 85 2.06 3.74 -5.65
N ASP A 86 1.01 3.46 -4.89
CA ASP A 86 0.78 2.20 -4.23
C ASP A 86 -0.69 1.81 -4.42
N ILE A 87 -0.93 0.63 -4.97
CA ILE A 87 -2.24 0.14 -5.38
C ILE A 87 -2.44 -1.33 -5.04
N GLY A 88 -3.68 -1.67 -4.70
CA GLY A 88 -4.09 -3.05 -4.47
C GLY A 88 -5.34 -3.43 -5.24
N ALA A 89 -5.31 -4.62 -5.82
CA ALA A 89 -6.47 -5.24 -6.45
C ALA A 89 -6.86 -6.52 -5.69
N HIS A 90 -8.11 -6.95 -5.82
CA HIS A 90 -8.47 -8.29 -5.39
C HIS A 90 -9.35 -9.01 -6.42
N VAL A 91 -9.19 -10.33 -6.50
CA VAL A 91 -10.09 -11.23 -7.22
C VAL A 91 -10.67 -12.20 -6.20
N ASN A 92 -11.98 -12.16 -6.02
CA ASN A 92 -12.71 -12.98 -5.03
C ASN A 92 -12.09 -12.92 -3.61
N GLY A 93 -11.58 -11.76 -3.22
CA GLY A 93 -10.94 -11.54 -1.92
C GLY A 93 -9.45 -11.84 -1.87
N HIS A 94 -8.86 -12.52 -2.85
CA HIS A 94 -7.41 -12.73 -2.95
C HIS A 94 -6.75 -11.42 -3.36
N ILE A 95 -5.97 -10.84 -2.44
CA ILE A 95 -5.42 -9.49 -2.51
C ILE A 95 -4.04 -9.52 -3.17
N SER A 96 -3.79 -8.53 -4.03
CA SER A 96 -2.46 -8.10 -4.43
C SER A 96 -2.18 -6.69 -3.94
N ASP A 97 -0.93 -6.42 -3.65
CA ASP A 97 -0.39 -5.17 -3.14
C ASP A 97 0.92 -4.86 -3.86
N THR A 98 1.09 -3.65 -4.40
CA THR A 98 2.29 -3.31 -5.17
C THR A 98 2.47 -1.81 -5.31
N ALA A 99 3.73 -1.36 -5.21
CA ALA A 99 4.09 0.04 -5.34
C ALA A 99 5.34 0.27 -6.19
N ILE A 100 5.40 1.46 -6.76
CA ILE A 100 6.62 2.02 -7.37
C ILE A 100 6.82 3.47 -6.92
N THR A 101 8.05 3.95 -7.06
CA THR A 101 8.36 5.37 -6.96
C THR A 101 8.73 5.89 -8.34
N VAL A 102 8.13 7.02 -8.72
CA VAL A 102 8.43 7.79 -9.93
C VAL A 102 9.30 8.98 -9.53
N ASP A 103 10.44 9.15 -10.22
CA ASP A 103 11.29 10.33 -10.15
C ASP A 103 10.86 11.30 -11.25
N LEU A 104 10.38 12.48 -10.87
CA LEU A 104 9.77 13.43 -11.80
C LEU A 104 10.77 14.16 -12.70
N ASP A 105 12.01 14.32 -12.25
CA ASP A 105 13.05 15.11 -12.95
C ASP A 105 14.39 14.36 -13.12
N GLY A 106 14.45 13.09 -12.70
CA GLY A 106 15.66 12.26 -12.82
C GLY A 106 16.77 12.55 -11.79
N SER A 107 16.48 13.36 -10.78
CA SER A 107 17.48 13.76 -9.76
C SER A 107 17.64 12.78 -8.60
N TYR A 108 16.80 11.75 -8.54
CA TYR A 108 16.67 10.86 -7.38
C TYR A 108 16.89 9.37 -7.70
N GLU A 109 17.59 9.05 -8.78
CA GLU A 109 17.89 7.66 -9.21
C GLU A 109 18.38 6.78 -8.05
N LYS A 110 19.29 7.32 -7.23
CA LYS A 110 19.81 6.62 -6.05
C LYS A 110 18.72 6.11 -5.09
N TYR A 111 17.62 6.86 -4.93
CA TYR A 111 16.51 6.46 -4.06
C TYR A 111 15.68 5.34 -4.71
N ILE A 112 15.48 5.43 -6.02
CA ILE A 112 14.80 4.41 -6.83
C ILE A 112 15.55 3.09 -6.69
N GLU A 113 16.85 3.11 -6.99
CA GLU A 113 17.70 1.92 -6.98
C GLU A 113 17.84 1.33 -5.55
N ALA A 114 17.88 2.16 -4.51
CA ALA A 114 17.95 1.68 -3.13
C ALA A 114 16.70 0.90 -2.71
N ALA A 115 15.50 1.43 -2.96
CA ALA A 115 14.26 0.77 -2.59
C ALA A 115 13.98 -0.47 -3.47
N LYS A 116 14.19 -0.34 -4.79
CA LYS A 116 14.03 -1.44 -5.76
C LYS A 116 15.03 -2.57 -5.50
N GLY A 117 16.31 -2.27 -5.34
CA GLY A 117 17.34 -3.26 -5.01
C GLY A 117 17.08 -3.95 -3.67
N ALA A 118 16.57 -3.22 -2.66
CA ALA A 118 16.20 -3.79 -1.38
C ALA A 118 15.00 -4.76 -1.50
N LEU A 119 14.02 -4.43 -2.34
CA LEU A 119 12.91 -5.33 -2.65
C LEU A 119 13.40 -6.64 -3.28
N TYR A 120 14.29 -6.55 -4.26
CA TYR A 120 14.82 -7.74 -4.94
C TYR A 120 15.67 -8.60 -3.99
N ALA A 121 16.53 -7.98 -3.18
CA ALA A 121 17.31 -8.68 -2.16
C ALA A 121 16.41 -9.38 -1.12
N ALA A 122 15.27 -8.78 -0.77
CA ALA A 122 14.30 -9.39 0.12
C ALA A 122 13.58 -10.58 -0.52
N ILE A 123 13.19 -10.48 -1.80
CA ILE A 123 12.55 -11.55 -2.57
C ILE A 123 13.49 -12.74 -2.76
N GLU A 124 14.77 -12.49 -3.07
CA GLU A 124 15.80 -13.52 -3.25
C GLU A 124 15.98 -14.40 -2.00
N VAL A 125 15.96 -13.79 -0.80
CA VAL A 125 16.09 -14.55 0.44
C VAL A 125 14.78 -15.12 0.97
N ALA A 126 13.64 -14.75 0.39
CA ALA A 126 12.32 -15.18 0.86
C ALA A 126 12.04 -16.65 0.50
N VAL A 127 12.41 -17.54 1.40
CA VAL A 127 12.17 -19.00 1.31
C VAL A 127 11.38 -19.49 2.52
N PRO A 128 10.72 -20.66 2.45
CA PRO A 128 10.05 -21.24 3.61
C PRO A 128 11.00 -21.39 4.81
N ASP A 129 10.47 -21.11 6.00
CA ASP A 129 11.15 -21.14 7.30
C ASP A 129 12.22 -20.06 7.54
N ILE A 130 12.44 -19.14 6.62
CA ILE A 130 13.27 -17.96 6.90
C ILE A 130 12.61 -17.09 8.00
N SER A 131 13.46 -16.50 8.84
CA SER A 131 13.03 -15.49 9.80
C SER A 131 12.62 -14.20 9.08
N LEU A 132 11.49 -13.59 9.47
CA LEU A 132 11.09 -12.28 8.95
C LEU A 132 12.15 -11.20 9.20
N GLY A 133 12.89 -11.30 10.30
CA GLY A 133 14.00 -10.39 10.62
C GLY A 133 15.21 -10.58 9.70
N ASP A 134 15.46 -11.77 9.15
CA ASP A 134 16.55 -11.98 8.18
C ASP A 134 16.17 -11.37 6.81
N VAL A 135 14.91 -11.41 6.42
CA VAL A 135 14.41 -10.67 5.26
C VAL A 135 14.62 -9.16 5.46
N GLY A 136 14.24 -8.64 6.64
CA GLY A 136 14.49 -7.24 7.01
C GLY A 136 15.98 -6.87 7.02
N LYS A 137 16.86 -7.80 7.41
CA LYS A 137 18.31 -7.59 7.35
C LYS A 137 18.84 -7.44 5.92
N ALA A 138 18.29 -8.19 4.96
CA ALA A 138 18.62 -8.04 3.54
C ALA A 138 18.19 -6.65 3.02
N ILE A 139 16.97 -6.20 3.34
CA ILE A 139 16.47 -4.86 3.04
C ILE A 139 17.39 -3.79 3.60
N GLU A 140 17.67 -3.85 4.92
CA GLU A 140 18.49 -2.88 5.62
C GLU A 140 19.89 -2.76 5.02
N LYS A 141 20.56 -3.91 4.78
CA LYS A 141 21.89 -3.97 4.19
C LYS A 141 21.94 -3.28 2.83
N THR A 142 20.95 -3.55 1.98
CA THR A 142 20.90 -2.99 0.62
C THR A 142 20.68 -1.47 0.69
N ILE A 143 19.68 -0.99 1.42
CA ILE A 143 19.40 0.46 1.53
C ILE A 143 20.61 1.22 2.10
N LYS A 144 21.28 0.66 3.15
CA LYS A 144 22.49 1.26 3.72
C LYS A 144 23.66 1.29 2.74
N GLY A 145 23.77 0.32 1.82
CA GLY A 145 24.75 0.31 0.74
C GLY A 145 24.67 1.53 -0.18
N TYR A 146 23.50 2.11 -0.34
CA TYR A 146 23.28 3.37 -1.06
C TYR A 146 23.48 4.61 -0.19
N GLY A 147 23.92 4.49 1.07
CA GLY A 147 24.06 5.62 2.01
C GLY A 147 22.73 6.24 2.43
N LEU A 148 21.64 5.48 2.31
CA LEU A 148 20.30 5.82 2.78
C LEU A 148 19.94 5.02 4.04
N LYS A 149 18.79 5.31 4.63
CA LYS A 149 18.27 4.60 5.80
C LYS A 149 16.93 3.93 5.44
N PRO A 150 16.69 2.70 5.92
CA PRO A 150 15.36 2.13 5.88
C PRO A 150 14.42 2.88 6.82
N VAL A 151 13.15 3.02 6.43
CA VAL A 151 12.11 3.49 7.34
C VAL A 151 11.66 2.31 8.20
N HIS A 152 12.15 2.25 9.44
CA HIS A 152 12.01 1.07 10.29
C HIS A 152 10.61 0.85 10.88
N GLN A 153 9.75 1.85 10.87
CA GLN A 153 8.37 1.78 11.39
C GLN A 153 7.35 1.32 10.34
N LEU A 154 7.72 1.34 9.05
CA LEU A 154 6.93 0.76 7.98
C LEU A 154 7.41 -0.67 7.72
N THR A 155 6.48 -1.56 7.45
CA THR A 155 6.76 -2.99 7.31
C THR A 155 5.90 -3.58 6.22
N GLY A 156 6.44 -4.48 5.43
CA GLY A 156 5.62 -5.40 4.67
C GLY A 156 4.77 -6.26 5.60
N HIS A 157 3.81 -6.96 5.05
CA HIS A 157 2.82 -7.71 5.84
C HIS A 157 2.31 -8.97 5.14
N GLN A 158 1.77 -9.89 5.94
CA GLN A 158 1.09 -11.06 5.42
C GLN A 158 -0.25 -10.68 4.81
N LEU A 159 -0.54 -11.27 3.65
CA LEU A 159 -1.83 -11.15 2.95
C LEU A 159 -2.66 -12.41 3.18
N LYS A 160 -3.99 -12.25 3.33
CA LYS A 160 -4.96 -13.35 3.30
C LYS A 160 -6.23 -12.89 2.57
N PRO A 161 -7.08 -13.81 2.09
CA PRO A 161 -8.34 -13.42 1.49
C PRO A 161 -9.15 -12.49 2.41
N TRP A 162 -9.54 -11.32 1.89
CA TRP A 162 -10.28 -10.26 2.58
C TRP A 162 -9.57 -9.66 3.80
N ASN A 163 -8.27 -9.91 3.96
CA ASN A 163 -7.47 -9.39 5.07
C ASN A 163 -6.12 -8.89 4.56
N LEU A 164 -6.01 -7.58 4.42
CA LEU A 164 -4.81 -6.91 3.91
C LEU A 164 -3.62 -7.06 4.88
N HIS A 165 -3.84 -6.90 6.18
CA HIS A 165 -2.81 -7.02 7.23
C HIS A 165 -3.08 -8.26 8.09
N ALA A 166 -2.62 -9.42 7.64
CA ALA A 166 -3.02 -10.72 8.20
C ALA A 166 -2.14 -11.22 9.37
N GLY A 167 -1.49 -10.31 10.07
CA GLY A 167 -0.88 -10.55 11.39
C GLY A 167 0.64 -10.65 11.43
N LYS A 168 1.33 -11.19 10.40
CA LYS A 168 2.79 -11.19 10.35
C LYS A 168 3.30 -9.94 9.62
N ASN A 169 4.34 -9.29 10.15
CA ASN A 169 5.00 -8.14 9.54
C ASN A 169 6.38 -8.51 9.03
N VAL A 170 6.75 -7.99 7.87
CA VAL A 170 8.09 -8.09 7.27
C VAL A 170 8.83 -6.78 7.56
N PRO A 171 9.74 -6.73 8.53
CA PRO A 171 10.41 -5.49 8.92
C PRO A 171 11.35 -5.00 7.81
N ASN A 172 11.60 -3.69 7.78
CA ASN A 172 12.59 -3.07 6.88
C ASN A 172 14.01 -3.02 7.48
N ILE A 173 14.19 -3.59 8.66
CA ILE A 173 15.46 -3.71 9.37
C ILE A 173 15.65 -5.13 9.93
N GLY A 174 16.91 -5.51 10.17
CA GLY A 174 17.21 -6.77 10.84
C GLY A 174 16.68 -6.78 12.28
N MET A 175 15.92 -7.81 12.64
CA MET A 175 15.34 -7.99 13.97
C MET A 175 15.55 -9.42 14.48
N LYS A 176 15.72 -9.55 15.81
CA LYS A 176 15.73 -10.86 16.48
C LYS A 176 14.31 -11.24 16.92
N LEU A 177 14.10 -12.53 17.17
CA LEU A 177 12.86 -13.08 17.72
C LEU A 177 11.59 -12.71 16.91
N THR A 178 11.71 -12.67 15.60
CA THR A 178 10.57 -12.50 14.69
C THR A 178 9.96 -13.85 14.32
N GLY A 179 8.73 -13.83 13.82
CA GLY A 179 8.12 -15.02 13.21
C GLY A 179 8.86 -15.47 11.96
N LYS A 180 8.44 -16.59 11.39
CA LYS A 180 8.98 -17.15 10.16
C LYS A 180 7.97 -17.09 9.04
N MET A 181 8.43 -16.92 7.81
CA MET A 181 7.64 -17.17 6.61
C MET A 181 7.41 -18.67 6.46
N ARG A 182 6.20 -19.07 6.04
CA ARG A 182 5.86 -20.47 5.88
C ARG A 182 5.46 -20.78 4.44
N LEU A 183 5.70 -22.02 4.04
CA LEU A 183 5.24 -22.54 2.76
C LEU A 183 3.74 -22.26 2.56
N GLY A 184 3.35 -21.77 1.40
CA GLY A 184 1.97 -21.45 1.05
C GLY A 184 1.44 -20.10 1.55
N GLU A 185 2.22 -19.35 2.32
CA GLU A 185 1.83 -18.01 2.75
C GLU A 185 2.07 -16.96 1.65
N THR A 186 1.28 -15.88 1.70
CA THR A 186 1.41 -14.71 0.82
C THR A 186 1.78 -13.47 1.61
N TYR A 187 2.64 -12.63 1.03
CA TYR A 187 3.14 -11.41 1.67
C TYR A 187 3.22 -10.25 0.67
N ALA A 188 3.02 -9.05 1.17
CA ALA A 188 3.52 -7.81 0.60
C ALA A 188 4.91 -7.53 1.18
N ILE A 189 5.90 -7.27 0.34
CA ILE A 189 7.25 -6.85 0.74
C ILE A 189 7.47 -5.46 0.19
N GLU A 190 7.67 -4.48 1.08
CA GLU A 190 7.65 -3.05 0.76
C GLU A 190 8.79 -2.27 1.46
N PRO A 191 10.00 -2.32 0.93
CA PRO A 191 11.09 -1.50 1.42
C PRO A 191 10.85 -0.01 1.19
N PHE A 192 11.16 0.80 2.23
CA PHE A 192 11.16 2.25 2.17
C PHE A 192 12.55 2.79 2.47
N ALA A 193 13.11 3.58 1.55
CA ALA A 193 14.43 4.19 1.70
C ALA A 193 14.32 5.71 1.84
N THR A 194 15.12 6.31 2.75
CA THR A 194 15.11 7.76 3.00
C THR A 194 16.50 8.33 3.31
N ASN A 195 16.70 9.61 3.02
CA ASN A 195 17.85 10.38 3.51
C ASN A 195 17.57 11.06 4.87
N GLY A 196 16.36 10.92 5.41
CA GLY A 196 15.98 11.44 6.71
C GLY A 196 16.55 10.62 7.88
N ASN A 197 15.80 10.48 8.96
CA ASN A 197 16.21 9.68 10.11
C ASN A 197 15.68 8.25 10.12
N GLY A 198 14.79 7.90 9.19
CA GLY A 198 14.19 6.56 9.10
C GLY A 198 13.05 6.33 10.08
N THR A 199 12.49 7.41 10.66
CA THR A 199 11.31 7.36 11.52
C THR A 199 10.09 7.96 10.82
N ILE A 200 8.90 7.67 11.34
CA ILE A 200 7.64 8.20 10.84
C ILE A 200 6.93 9.00 11.92
N LYS A 201 6.30 10.09 11.50
CA LYS A 201 5.33 10.85 12.27
C LYS A 201 3.96 10.83 11.58
N SER A 202 2.89 10.67 12.35
CA SER A 202 1.52 10.78 11.84
C SER A 202 1.17 12.24 11.57
N GLY A 203 0.62 12.50 10.40
CA GLY A 203 0.00 13.78 10.07
C GLY A 203 -1.40 13.93 10.72
N PRO A 204 -1.98 15.11 10.62
CA PRO A 204 -3.28 15.41 11.21
C PRO A 204 -4.46 14.80 10.44
N ASN A 205 -4.27 14.46 9.17
CA ASN A 205 -5.33 14.05 8.27
C ASN A 205 -5.31 12.54 8.02
N ALA A 206 -6.50 11.95 7.91
CA ALA A 206 -6.73 10.61 7.41
C ALA A 206 -7.80 10.66 6.32
N TYR A 207 -7.52 10.03 5.19
CA TYR A 207 -8.42 9.95 4.04
C TYR A 207 -8.77 8.49 3.69
N ILE A 208 -8.10 7.55 4.35
CA ILE A 208 -8.30 6.11 4.24
C ILE A 208 -8.83 5.59 5.57
N PHE A 209 -9.82 4.73 5.51
CA PHE A 209 -10.50 4.18 6.70
C PHE A 209 -10.75 2.68 6.53
N SER A 210 -10.84 1.97 7.64
CA SER A 210 -11.35 0.60 7.68
C SER A 210 -12.50 0.47 8.67
N ASN A 211 -13.40 -0.48 8.43
CA ASN A 211 -14.57 -0.71 9.26
C ASN A 211 -14.23 -1.55 10.49
N ASN A 212 -14.59 -1.08 11.68
CA ASN A 212 -14.69 -1.96 12.84
C ASN A 212 -16.05 -2.70 12.79
N LEU A 213 -16.04 -3.89 12.21
CA LEU A 213 -17.25 -4.70 12.01
C LEU A 213 -17.89 -5.15 13.32
N GLN A 214 -17.14 -5.20 14.42
CA GLN A 214 -17.63 -5.59 15.75
C GLN A 214 -18.30 -4.43 16.51
N ASN A 215 -18.10 -3.19 16.09
CA ASN A 215 -18.68 -2.04 16.76
C ASN A 215 -20.20 -2.02 16.64
N ARG A 216 -20.91 -1.87 17.79
CA ARG A 216 -22.38 -1.84 17.88
C ARG A 216 -22.91 -0.56 18.55
N LYS A 217 -22.07 0.48 18.68
CA LYS A 217 -22.50 1.76 19.28
C LYS A 217 -23.68 2.35 18.53
N LYS A 218 -24.60 2.95 19.29
CA LYS A 218 -25.71 3.73 18.74
C LYS A 218 -25.15 5.01 18.10
N LEU A 219 -25.69 5.35 16.95
CA LEU A 219 -25.30 6.50 16.13
C LEU A 219 -26.58 7.23 15.67
N ASP A 220 -26.45 8.52 15.38
CA ASP A 220 -27.52 9.24 14.71
C ASP A 220 -27.77 8.70 13.30
N SER A 221 -28.91 9.03 12.69
CA SER A 221 -29.36 8.48 11.41
C SER A 221 -28.40 8.76 10.25
N HIS A 222 -27.80 9.95 10.18
CA HIS A 222 -26.84 10.32 9.13
C HIS A 222 -25.55 9.51 9.25
N THR A 223 -24.96 9.48 10.46
CA THR A 223 -23.74 8.70 10.76
C THR A 223 -23.96 7.21 10.55
N LEU A 224 -25.14 6.68 10.93
CA LEU A 224 -25.52 5.30 10.70
C LEU A 224 -25.62 4.97 9.20
N ARG A 225 -26.15 5.87 8.39
CA ARG A 225 -26.25 5.70 6.93
C ARG A 225 -24.87 5.59 6.31
N VAL A 226 -23.91 6.46 6.66
CA VAL A 226 -22.51 6.40 6.19
C VAL A 226 -21.86 5.09 6.61
N ARG A 227 -22.00 4.67 7.88
CA ARG A 227 -21.50 3.38 8.37
C ARG A 227 -22.03 2.21 7.54
N ASN A 228 -23.31 2.20 7.26
CA ASN A 228 -23.95 1.11 6.51
C ASN A 228 -23.48 1.06 5.06
N ILE A 229 -23.32 2.21 4.41
CA ILE A 229 -22.73 2.30 3.06
C ILE A 229 -21.30 1.73 3.08
N ALA A 230 -20.45 2.17 4.02
CA ALA A 230 -19.07 1.73 4.12
C ALA A 230 -18.97 0.21 4.37
N ARG A 231 -19.75 -0.32 5.33
CA ARG A 231 -19.77 -1.76 5.64
C ARG A 231 -20.26 -2.62 4.47
N LYS A 232 -21.33 -2.20 3.80
CA LYS A 232 -21.89 -2.94 2.67
C LYS A 232 -20.97 -2.92 1.45
N SER A 233 -20.30 -1.79 1.20
CA SER A 233 -19.48 -1.62 0.00
C SER A 233 -18.07 -2.20 0.15
N PHE A 234 -17.47 -2.17 1.34
CA PHE A 234 -16.05 -2.44 1.52
C PHE A 234 -15.73 -3.55 2.54
N GLY A 235 -16.71 -3.96 3.36
CA GLY A 235 -16.49 -5.03 4.34
C GLY A 235 -15.31 -4.75 5.28
N SER A 236 -14.31 -5.64 5.27
CA SER A 236 -13.07 -5.53 6.05
C SER A 236 -11.97 -4.75 5.35
N LEU A 237 -12.11 -4.46 4.04
CA LEU A 237 -11.08 -3.78 3.26
C LEU A 237 -11.06 -2.27 3.53
N PRO A 238 -9.89 -1.62 3.41
CA PRO A 238 -9.76 -0.17 3.48
C PRO A 238 -10.53 0.56 2.38
N TRP A 239 -11.02 1.76 2.69
CA TRP A 239 -11.78 2.58 1.77
C TRP A 239 -11.46 4.07 1.90
N ALA A 240 -11.63 4.84 0.82
CA ALA A 240 -11.38 6.28 0.79
C ALA A 240 -12.65 7.07 1.14
N SER A 241 -12.50 8.18 1.88
CA SER A 241 -13.62 9.11 2.17
C SER A 241 -14.33 9.57 0.88
N ARG A 242 -13.57 9.85 -0.19
CA ARG A 242 -14.14 10.27 -1.48
C ARG A 242 -15.09 9.24 -2.12
N TRP A 243 -14.91 7.94 -1.83
CA TRP A 243 -15.82 6.89 -2.34
C TRP A 243 -17.18 6.92 -1.67
N ILE A 244 -17.26 7.42 -0.44
CA ILE A 244 -18.52 7.62 0.27
C ILE A 244 -19.26 8.81 -0.30
N HIS A 245 -18.57 9.93 -0.61
CA HIS A 245 -19.20 11.11 -1.22
C HIS A 245 -19.99 10.76 -2.47
N SER A 246 -19.46 9.91 -3.35
CA SER A 246 -20.15 9.48 -4.56
C SER A 246 -21.42 8.62 -4.33
N LYS A 247 -21.61 8.09 -3.11
CA LYS A 247 -22.70 7.16 -2.74
C LYS A 247 -23.70 7.75 -1.74
N SER A 248 -23.39 8.88 -1.11
CA SER A 248 -24.13 9.40 0.04
C SER A 248 -25.16 10.49 -0.29
N GLY A 249 -25.12 11.06 -1.50
CA GLY A 249 -25.95 12.22 -1.86
C GLY A 249 -25.60 13.45 -1.03
N GLU A 250 -26.60 14.15 -0.50
CA GLU A 250 -26.46 15.41 0.27
C GLU A 250 -25.99 15.23 1.74
N ILE A 251 -25.52 14.04 2.12
CA ILE A 251 -25.05 13.81 3.50
C ILE A 251 -23.70 14.51 3.72
N ASP A 252 -23.54 15.19 4.84
CA ASP A 252 -22.26 15.66 5.33
C ASP A 252 -21.37 14.47 5.75
N VAL A 253 -20.60 13.98 4.78
CA VAL A 253 -19.74 12.79 4.93
C VAL A 253 -18.62 13.04 5.93
N GLU A 254 -18.03 14.23 5.93
CA GLU A 254 -16.88 14.54 6.80
C GLU A 254 -17.27 14.53 8.27
N THR A 255 -18.38 15.19 8.63
CA THR A 255 -18.92 15.15 10.00
C THR A 255 -19.30 13.71 10.40
N ALA A 256 -19.90 12.94 9.51
CA ALA A 256 -20.24 11.54 9.79
C ALA A 256 -18.98 10.68 10.05
N ILE A 257 -17.92 10.85 9.25
CA ILE A 257 -16.63 10.16 9.44
C ILE A 257 -16.02 10.50 10.79
N GLN A 258 -15.97 11.77 11.18
CA GLN A 258 -15.47 12.19 12.49
C GLN A 258 -16.24 11.53 13.65
N LYS A 259 -17.57 11.48 13.55
CA LYS A 259 -18.41 10.80 14.55
C LYS A 259 -18.15 9.29 14.59
N LEU A 260 -17.97 8.64 13.43
CA LEU A 260 -17.63 7.22 13.33
C LEU A 260 -16.27 6.90 13.97
N GLN A 261 -15.26 7.76 13.76
CA GLN A 261 -13.95 7.60 14.39
C GLN A 261 -14.06 7.76 15.93
N ARG A 262 -14.71 8.81 16.42
CA ARG A 262 -14.94 9.02 17.87
C ARG A 262 -15.72 7.85 18.51
N ALA A 263 -16.62 7.25 17.76
CA ALA A 263 -17.36 6.07 18.21
C ALA A 263 -16.53 4.77 18.15
N GLY A 264 -15.34 4.80 17.54
CA GLY A 264 -14.52 3.59 17.30
C GLY A 264 -15.17 2.64 16.29
N ALA A 265 -16.09 3.14 15.45
CA ALA A 265 -16.80 2.36 14.43
C ALA A 265 -15.98 2.19 13.16
N ILE A 266 -15.00 3.07 12.94
CA ILE A 266 -13.99 3.00 11.88
C ILE A 266 -12.62 3.34 12.48
N HIS A 267 -11.57 2.82 11.84
CA HIS A 267 -10.18 3.22 12.07
C HIS A 267 -9.70 4.07 10.90
N GLY A 268 -9.05 5.21 11.18
CA GLY A 268 -8.46 6.07 10.16
C GLY A 268 -6.95 5.84 10.06
N TYR A 269 -6.45 5.74 8.84
CA TYR A 269 -5.02 5.67 8.53
C TYR A 269 -4.51 7.08 8.28
N SER A 270 -3.81 7.66 9.25
CA SER A 270 -3.19 8.98 9.09
C SER A 270 -2.18 8.98 7.96
N VAL A 271 -2.09 10.09 7.23
CA VAL A 271 -0.97 10.32 6.31
C VAL A 271 0.32 10.30 7.11
N LEU A 272 1.29 9.52 6.64
CA LEU A 272 2.57 9.31 7.31
C LEU A 272 3.66 10.14 6.65
N TYR A 273 4.44 10.82 7.47
CA TYR A 273 5.56 11.65 7.03
C TYR A 273 6.88 11.14 7.61
N GLU A 274 7.95 11.23 6.85
CA GLU A 274 9.29 11.01 7.37
C GLU A 274 9.61 12.00 8.51
N GLY A 275 10.24 11.51 9.59
CA GLY A 275 10.38 12.24 10.84
C GLY A 275 11.11 13.58 10.75
N LYS A 276 12.07 13.71 9.82
CA LYS A 276 12.82 14.94 9.53
C LYS A 276 12.51 15.54 8.16
N ASN A 277 11.40 15.13 7.55
CA ASN A 277 10.99 15.53 6.20
C ASN A 277 12.01 15.13 5.11
N GLY A 278 12.73 14.02 5.30
CA GLY A 278 13.58 13.44 4.29
C GLY A 278 12.75 12.88 3.12
N MET A 279 13.38 12.84 1.93
CA MET A 279 12.80 12.19 0.75
C MET A 279 12.60 10.70 1.03
N VAL A 280 11.49 10.13 0.57
CA VAL A 280 11.17 8.70 0.75
C VAL A 280 10.87 8.07 -0.61
N SER A 281 11.48 6.91 -0.86
CA SER A 281 11.12 6.02 -1.97
C SER A 281 10.58 4.69 -1.45
N GLN A 282 9.71 4.05 -2.22
CA GLN A 282 9.09 2.75 -1.94
C GLN A 282 9.05 1.93 -3.23
N PHE A 283 9.34 0.65 -3.11
CA PHE A 283 8.98 -0.35 -4.12
C PHE A 283 8.35 -1.54 -3.41
N GLU A 284 7.43 -2.20 -4.08
CA GLU A 284 6.65 -3.27 -3.44
C GLU A 284 6.21 -4.33 -4.42
N HIS A 285 6.21 -5.58 -3.93
CA HIS A 285 5.62 -6.73 -4.59
C HIS A 285 4.86 -7.64 -3.63
N SER A 286 3.78 -8.23 -4.15
CA SER A 286 3.13 -9.37 -3.52
C SER A 286 3.76 -10.68 -3.96
N ILE A 287 4.12 -11.51 -2.99
CA ILE A 287 4.76 -12.80 -3.18
C ILE A 287 3.96 -13.95 -2.57
N PHE A 288 4.16 -15.13 -3.11
CA PHE A 288 3.71 -16.41 -2.56
C PHE A 288 4.94 -17.29 -2.27
N LEU A 289 4.99 -17.96 -1.12
CA LEU A 289 6.09 -18.84 -0.73
C LEU A 289 5.87 -20.26 -1.26
N SER A 290 6.61 -20.65 -2.29
CA SER A 290 6.68 -22.03 -2.81
C SER A 290 7.85 -22.79 -2.19
N GLU A 291 7.94 -24.11 -2.46
CA GLU A 291 9.09 -24.92 -2.05
C GLU A 291 10.43 -24.41 -2.67
N LYS A 292 10.36 -23.73 -3.81
CA LYS A 292 11.53 -23.21 -4.54
C LYS A 292 11.86 -21.76 -4.26
N GLY A 293 11.14 -21.11 -3.32
CA GLY A 293 11.27 -19.69 -2.99
C GLY A 293 10.05 -18.87 -3.39
N ALA A 294 10.22 -17.56 -3.46
CA ALA A 294 9.13 -16.63 -3.71
C ALA A 294 8.67 -16.64 -5.17
N ILE A 295 7.35 -16.72 -5.37
CA ILE A 295 6.68 -16.46 -6.65
C ILE A 295 6.06 -15.06 -6.58
N VAL A 296 6.50 -14.15 -7.43
CA VAL A 296 6.01 -12.76 -7.47
C VAL A 296 4.75 -12.67 -8.33
N SER A 297 3.60 -12.33 -7.73
CA SER A 297 2.34 -12.20 -8.45
C SER A 297 2.19 -10.85 -9.18
N THR A 298 2.85 -9.82 -8.68
CA THR A 298 2.78 -8.42 -9.17
C THR A 298 3.96 -8.03 -10.07
N ARG A 299 4.70 -8.99 -10.61
CA ARG A 299 5.82 -8.75 -11.52
C ARG A 299 5.35 -8.02 -12.78
N ARG A 300 6.02 -6.94 -13.16
CA ARG A 300 5.76 -6.16 -14.36
C ARG A 300 6.49 -6.77 -15.55
N ASP A 301 5.95 -6.61 -16.78
CA ASP A 301 6.46 -7.28 -17.99
C ASP A 301 7.93 -6.96 -18.32
N ASN A 302 8.40 -5.74 -18.00
CA ASN A 302 9.76 -5.28 -18.28
C ASN A 302 10.69 -5.38 -17.07
N GLU A 303 10.33 -6.17 -16.04
CA GLU A 303 11.07 -6.26 -14.80
C GLU A 303 11.87 -7.57 -14.72
N THR A 304 13.17 -7.44 -14.56
CA THR A 304 14.08 -8.58 -14.27
C THR A 304 14.30 -8.63 -12.76
N LEU A 305 13.89 -9.72 -12.11
CA LEU A 305 14.07 -9.99 -10.68
C LEU A 305 15.34 -10.80 -10.48
#